data_f88e089c5b4dd818931969e5c0e92fb9
#
_entry.id   f88e089c5b4dd818931969e5c0e92fb9
#
_cell.length_a   1.000
_cell.length_b   1.000
_cell.length_c   1.000
_cell.angle_alpha   90.00
_cell.angle_beta   90.00
_cell.angle_gamma   90.00
#
_symmetry.space_group_name_H-M   'P 1'
#
loop_
_entity.id
_entity.type
_entity.pdbx_description
1 polymer ?
#
loop_
_entity_poly.entity_id
_entity_poly.type
_entity_poly.pdbx_seq_one_letter_code
_entity_poly.pdbx_strand_id
1 'polypeptide(L)'
;MGLETVLVAVGNQDKDRLDALAETAIDIAKPADASVELAHVFTHEEYEQAKDQLDFDDQSEVTPAAVAKRHVTIRELGDHLEAAGVLFDWHGSLSNGTSEGERIIELSETVGADLIIVGGRKRSPAGKAVFGSTAQEVMLNSPCPVTFVRSD
;
A
#
# COMPACT_ATOMS: atom_id res chain seq x y z
N MET A 1 -10.24 -22.73 -2.57
CA MET A 1 -9.73 -21.38 -2.77
C MET A 1 -10.42 -20.43 -1.81
N GLY A 2 -9.67 -19.75 -1.01
CA GLY A 2 -10.17 -18.74 -0.12
C GLY A 2 -9.32 -17.50 -0.21
N LEU A 3 -9.72 -16.49 0.51
CA LEU A 3 -8.92 -15.28 0.63
C LEU A 3 -7.83 -15.54 1.68
N GLU A 4 -6.59 -15.64 1.23
CA GLU A 4 -5.45 -15.95 2.10
C GLU A 4 -4.48 -14.78 2.25
N THR A 5 -4.32 -13.97 1.20
CA THR A 5 -3.36 -12.88 1.16
C THR A 5 -4.00 -11.62 0.58
N VAL A 6 -3.95 -10.55 1.35
CA VAL A 6 -4.48 -9.22 0.94
C VAL A 6 -3.32 -8.25 0.84
N LEU A 7 -3.14 -7.63 -0.33
CA LEU A 7 -2.12 -6.61 -0.53
C LEU A 7 -2.74 -5.23 -0.35
N VAL A 8 -2.19 -4.42 0.55
CA VAL A 8 -2.59 -3.02 0.74
C VAL A 8 -1.49 -2.14 0.18
N ALA A 9 -1.78 -1.44 -0.91
CA ALA A 9 -0.82 -0.56 -1.54
C ALA A 9 -1.07 0.88 -1.08
N VAL A 10 -0.03 1.52 -0.55
CA VAL A 10 -0.12 2.88 -0.04
C VAL A 10 0.97 3.75 -0.67
N GLY A 11 0.68 5.04 -0.78
CA GLY A 11 1.64 6.05 -1.21
C GLY A 11 1.54 7.28 -0.32
N ASN A 12 2.35 8.30 -0.59
CA ASN A 12 2.35 9.53 0.22
C ASN A 12 1.00 10.23 0.21
N GLN A 13 0.23 10.10 -0.85
CA GLN A 13 -1.09 10.71 -0.97
C GLN A 13 -2.14 10.04 -0.09
N ASP A 14 -1.82 8.91 0.51
CA ASP A 14 -2.77 8.14 1.33
C ASP A 14 -2.71 8.49 2.82
N LYS A 15 -1.87 9.45 3.22
CA LYS A 15 -1.67 9.78 4.63
C LYS A 15 -2.96 10.20 5.34
N ASP A 16 -3.91 10.80 4.61
CA ASP A 16 -5.18 11.27 5.18
C ASP A 16 -6.24 10.17 5.29
N ARG A 17 -5.95 8.98 4.77
CA ARG A 17 -6.93 7.88 4.74
C ARG A 17 -6.40 6.57 5.32
N LEU A 18 -5.33 6.64 6.11
CA LEU A 18 -4.72 5.44 6.68
C LEU A 18 -5.68 4.67 7.57
N ASP A 19 -6.49 5.37 8.37
CA ASP A 19 -7.47 4.72 9.23
C ASP A 19 -8.49 3.93 8.41
N ALA A 20 -9.00 4.53 7.32
CA ALA A 20 -9.97 3.87 6.45
C ALA A 20 -9.36 2.65 5.76
N LEU A 21 -8.11 2.76 5.32
CA LEU A 21 -7.40 1.64 4.71
C LEU A 21 -7.21 0.51 5.71
N ALA A 22 -6.81 0.84 6.94
CA ALA A 22 -6.60 -0.15 8.00
C ALA A 22 -7.91 -0.85 8.35
N GLU A 23 -8.99 -0.11 8.55
CA GLU A 23 -10.29 -0.68 8.88
C GLU A 23 -10.78 -1.62 7.78
N THR A 24 -10.64 -1.21 6.52
CA THR A 24 -11.05 -2.04 5.39
C THR A 24 -10.23 -3.32 5.33
N ALA A 25 -8.91 -3.21 5.50
CA ALA A 25 -8.03 -4.38 5.48
C ALA A 25 -8.39 -5.37 6.61
N ILE A 26 -8.65 -4.85 7.80
CA ILE A 26 -9.01 -5.68 8.95
C ILE A 26 -10.37 -6.37 8.72
N ASP A 27 -11.36 -5.60 8.24
CA ASP A 27 -12.71 -6.12 8.01
C ASP A 27 -12.72 -7.23 6.95
N ILE A 28 -11.80 -7.17 5.99
CA ILE A 28 -11.68 -8.17 4.95
C ILE A 28 -10.82 -9.36 5.41
N ALA A 29 -9.65 -9.07 5.97
CA ALA A 29 -8.67 -10.11 6.29
C ALA A 29 -9.03 -10.92 7.53
N LYS A 30 -9.51 -10.28 8.58
CA LYS A 30 -9.74 -10.96 9.86
C LYS A 30 -10.78 -12.07 9.78
N PRO A 31 -11.99 -11.83 9.22
CA PRO A 31 -12.96 -12.91 9.09
C PRO A 31 -12.49 -14.06 8.20
N ALA A 32 -11.65 -13.78 7.23
CA ALA A 32 -11.11 -14.80 6.31
C ALA A 32 -9.87 -15.49 6.87
N ASP A 33 -9.35 -15.03 7.99
CA ASP A 33 -8.07 -15.49 8.56
C ASP A 33 -6.92 -15.30 7.54
N ALA A 34 -6.98 -14.21 6.79
CA ALA A 34 -5.97 -13.87 5.79
C ALA A 34 -4.85 -13.04 6.39
N SER A 35 -3.68 -13.13 5.81
CA SER A 35 -2.57 -12.23 6.14
C SER A 35 -2.61 -11.01 5.24
N VAL A 36 -1.99 -9.93 5.70
CA VAL A 36 -1.93 -8.67 4.96
C VAL A 36 -0.49 -8.39 4.57
N GLU A 37 -0.30 -8.04 3.31
CA GLU A 37 0.99 -7.55 2.81
C GLU A 37 0.84 -6.06 2.57
N LEU A 38 1.62 -5.25 3.29
CA LEU A 38 1.63 -3.80 3.11
C LEU A 38 2.71 -3.45 2.10
N ALA A 39 2.42 -2.52 1.21
CA ALA A 39 3.41 -2.11 0.21
C ALA A 39 3.42 -0.59 0.06
N HIS A 40 4.60 -0.01 0.07
CA HIS A 40 4.81 1.39 -0.26
C HIS A 40 5.74 1.47 -1.46
N VAL A 41 5.24 2.05 -2.56
CA VAL A 41 6.03 2.27 -3.76
C VAL A 41 6.52 3.71 -3.77
N PHE A 42 7.83 3.88 -3.82
CA PHE A 42 8.46 5.20 -3.82
C PHE A 42 8.87 5.60 -5.23
N THR A 43 8.66 6.89 -5.56
CA THR A 43 9.43 7.48 -6.66
C THR A 43 10.87 7.66 -6.18
N HIS A 44 11.80 7.86 -7.10
CA HIS A 44 13.20 8.07 -6.71
C HIS A 44 13.33 9.28 -5.76
N GLU A 45 12.63 10.36 -6.06
CA GLU A 45 12.65 11.58 -5.23
C GLU A 45 12.08 11.31 -3.83
N GLU A 46 10.94 10.64 -3.75
CA GLU A 46 10.34 10.30 -2.46
C GLU A 46 11.27 9.41 -1.63
N TYR A 47 11.93 8.46 -2.28
CA TYR A 47 12.84 7.55 -1.62
C TYR A 47 14.04 8.29 -1.00
N GLU A 48 14.65 9.20 -1.78
CA GLU A 48 15.77 9.99 -1.28
C GLU A 48 15.35 10.89 -0.11
N GLN A 49 14.19 11.52 -0.21
CA GLN A 49 13.65 12.35 0.87
C GLN A 49 13.38 11.51 2.14
N ALA A 50 12.80 10.33 1.97
CA ALA A 50 12.50 9.45 3.10
C ALA A 50 13.78 8.98 3.79
N LYS A 51 14.81 8.65 3.03
CA LYS A 51 16.11 8.26 3.60
C LYS A 51 16.69 9.39 4.45
N ASP A 52 16.65 10.62 3.94
CA ASP A 52 17.17 11.78 4.66
C ASP A 52 16.39 12.04 5.94
N GLN A 53 15.07 11.97 5.89
CA GLN A 53 14.21 12.22 7.05
C GLN A 53 14.37 11.17 8.14
N LEU A 54 14.62 9.93 7.75
CA LEU A 54 14.74 8.81 8.70
C LEU A 54 16.15 8.64 9.24
N ASP A 55 17.10 9.42 8.77
CA ASP A 55 18.48 9.49 9.27
C ASP A 55 19.16 8.11 9.33
N PHE A 56 19.14 7.40 8.21
CA PHE A 56 19.83 6.13 8.11
C PHE A 56 21.35 6.33 8.18
N ASP A 57 22.01 5.46 8.92
CA ASP A 57 23.47 5.42 9.01
C ASP A 57 24.07 5.07 7.64
N ASP A 58 25.15 5.75 7.25
CA ASP A 58 25.85 5.49 5.99
C ASP A 58 26.36 4.05 5.88
N GLN A 59 26.56 3.39 7.01
CA GLN A 59 27.01 2.00 7.04
C GLN A 59 25.88 0.99 7.01
N SER A 60 24.63 1.45 7.13
CA SER A 60 23.46 0.58 7.06
C SER A 60 23.15 0.24 5.62
N GLU A 61 22.78 -1.00 5.37
CA GLU A 61 22.27 -1.40 4.08
C GLU A 61 20.86 -0.85 3.92
N VAL A 62 20.71 0.21 3.14
CA VAL A 62 19.44 0.89 2.95
C VAL A 62 18.74 0.33 1.72
N THR A 63 17.62 -0.35 1.95
CA THR A 63 16.80 -0.92 0.88
C THR A 63 15.42 -0.26 0.91
N PRO A 64 14.67 -0.31 -0.20
CA PRO A 64 13.29 0.19 -0.18
C PRO A 64 12.44 -0.43 0.92
N ALA A 65 12.62 -1.72 1.21
CA ALA A 65 11.89 -2.38 2.30
C ALA A 65 12.26 -1.79 3.66
N ALA A 66 13.53 -1.50 3.91
CA ALA A 66 13.99 -0.91 5.17
C ALA A 66 13.42 0.50 5.36
N VAL A 67 13.37 1.29 4.29
CA VAL A 67 12.78 2.63 4.33
C VAL A 67 11.28 2.54 4.55
N ALA A 68 10.60 1.64 3.86
CA ALA A 68 9.17 1.44 4.02
C ALA A 68 8.80 1.07 5.46
N LYS A 69 9.57 0.19 6.08
CA LYS A 69 9.32 -0.26 7.46
C LYS A 69 9.23 0.93 8.43
N ARG A 70 10.04 1.96 8.21
CA ARG A 70 10.07 3.14 9.08
C ARG A 70 9.16 4.27 8.61
N HIS A 71 8.57 4.14 7.42
CA HIS A 71 7.70 5.17 6.88
C HIS A 71 6.39 5.22 7.65
N VAL A 72 5.85 6.43 7.86
CA VAL A 72 4.64 6.65 8.66
C VAL A 72 3.46 5.83 8.16
N THR A 73 3.30 5.68 6.84
CA THR A 73 2.19 4.92 6.26
C THR A 73 2.22 3.47 6.70
N ILE A 74 3.38 2.83 6.60
CA ILE A 74 3.54 1.42 6.96
C ILE A 74 3.44 1.26 8.47
N ARG A 75 4.04 2.17 9.24
CA ARG A 75 4.00 2.09 10.70
C ARG A 75 2.58 2.20 11.24
N GLU A 76 1.81 3.16 10.77
CA GLU A 76 0.44 3.33 11.24
C GLU A 76 -0.46 2.16 10.84
N LEU A 77 -0.36 1.70 9.58
CA LEU A 77 -1.12 0.54 9.14
C LEU A 77 -0.73 -0.70 9.93
N GLY A 78 0.57 -0.91 10.13
CA GLY A 78 1.08 -2.04 10.92
C GLY A 78 0.57 -2.03 12.35
N ASP A 79 0.56 -0.86 12.99
CA ASP A 79 0.07 -0.72 14.36
C ASP A 79 -1.42 -1.11 14.46
N HIS A 80 -2.24 -0.69 13.50
CA HIS A 80 -3.66 -1.07 13.45
C HIS A 80 -3.83 -2.56 13.27
N LEU A 81 -3.07 -3.17 12.38
CA LEU A 81 -3.17 -4.60 12.10
C LEU A 81 -2.72 -5.43 13.30
N GLU A 82 -1.63 -5.03 13.93
CA GLU A 82 -1.13 -5.70 15.14
C GLU A 82 -2.16 -5.65 16.26
N ALA A 83 -2.75 -4.48 16.50
CA ALA A 83 -3.77 -4.31 17.53
C ALA A 83 -5.01 -5.18 17.26
N ALA A 84 -5.32 -5.44 15.99
CA ALA A 84 -6.46 -6.26 15.60
C ALA A 84 -6.14 -7.76 15.56
N GLY A 85 -4.88 -8.14 15.76
CA GLY A 85 -4.44 -9.53 15.71
C GLY A 85 -4.33 -10.10 14.29
N VAL A 86 -4.14 -9.24 13.30
CA VAL A 86 -3.98 -9.66 11.90
C VAL A 86 -2.49 -9.76 11.58
N LEU A 87 -2.07 -10.88 11.06
CA LEU A 87 -0.68 -11.08 10.65
C LEU A 87 -0.39 -10.24 9.41
N PHE A 88 0.76 -9.57 9.41
CA PHE A 88 1.13 -8.74 8.28
C PHE A 88 2.64 -8.74 8.07
N ASP A 89 3.04 -8.37 6.86
CA ASP A 89 4.41 -8.09 6.49
C ASP A 89 4.42 -6.80 5.66
N TRP A 90 5.59 -6.30 5.33
CA TRP A 90 5.70 -5.04 4.59
C TRP A 90 6.69 -5.18 3.43
N HIS A 91 6.48 -4.32 2.41
CA HIS A 91 7.32 -4.26 1.23
C HIS A 91 7.57 -2.81 0.86
N GLY A 92 8.74 -2.54 0.35
CA GLY A 92 9.07 -1.26 -0.25
C GLY A 92 9.62 -1.49 -1.64
N SER A 93 9.29 -0.64 -2.57
CA SER A 93 9.76 -0.76 -3.94
C SER A 93 9.96 0.62 -4.55
N LEU A 94 10.83 0.71 -5.54
CA LEU A 94 11.04 1.92 -6.34
C LEU A 94 10.36 1.77 -7.69
N SER A 95 9.73 2.83 -8.16
CA SER A 95 9.09 2.86 -9.46
C SER A 95 10.07 3.28 -10.57
N ASN A 96 11.26 2.67 -10.59
CA ASN A 96 12.31 3.00 -11.54
C ASN A 96 11.89 2.68 -12.97
N GLY A 97 11.57 3.71 -13.76
CA GLY A 97 11.20 3.55 -15.16
C GLY A 97 9.85 2.88 -15.39
N THR A 98 9.12 2.56 -14.33
CA THR A 98 7.76 2.01 -14.42
C THR A 98 6.81 2.89 -13.62
N SER A 99 5.51 2.69 -13.82
CA SER A 99 4.52 3.40 -13.01
C SER A 99 4.35 2.73 -11.64
N GLU A 100 3.81 3.48 -10.68
CA GLU A 100 3.48 2.92 -9.37
C GLU A 100 2.49 1.75 -9.51
N GLY A 101 1.50 1.90 -10.40
CA GLY A 101 0.50 0.86 -10.62
C GLY A 101 1.10 -0.44 -11.13
N GLU A 102 2.03 -0.35 -12.08
CA GLU A 102 2.74 -1.54 -12.58
C GLU A 102 3.52 -2.23 -11.46
N ARG A 103 4.17 -1.44 -10.61
CA ARG A 103 4.95 -1.99 -9.51
C ARG A 103 4.06 -2.69 -8.48
N ILE A 104 2.89 -2.12 -8.21
CA ILE A 104 1.90 -2.74 -7.32
C ILE A 104 1.42 -4.08 -7.89
N ILE A 105 1.16 -4.13 -9.18
CA ILE A 105 0.73 -5.36 -9.86
C ILE A 105 1.82 -6.42 -9.76
N GLU A 106 3.08 -6.05 -10.01
CA GLU A 106 4.21 -6.98 -9.87
C GLU A 106 4.30 -7.52 -8.44
N LEU A 107 4.15 -6.65 -7.43
CA LEU A 107 4.16 -7.07 -6.03
C LEU A 107 3.02 -8.02 -5.73
N SER A 108 1.82 -7.76 -6.28
CA SER A 108 0.68 -8.64 -6.07
C SER A 108 0.93 -10.04 -6.58
N GLU A 109 1.61 -10.15 -7.70
CA GLU A 109 2.00 -11.45 -8.26
C GLU A 109 3.08 -12.12 -7.40
N THR A 110 4.05 -11.34 -6.94
CA THR A 110 5.14 -11.85 -6.11
C THR A 110 4.66 -12.43 -4.79
N VAL A 111 3.72 -11.75 -4.13
CA VAL A 111 3.19 -12.22 -2.85
C VAL A 111 2.02 -13.18 -2.99
N GLY A 112 1.51 -13.37 -4.20
CA GLY A 112 0.35 -14.22 -4.43
C GLY A 112 -0.92 -13.64 -3.86
N ALA A 113 -1.15 -12.34 -4.05
CA ALA A 113 -2.29 -11.66 -3.47
C ALA A 113 -3.61 -12.15 -4.09
N ASP A 114 -4.59 -12.37 -3.24
CA ASP A 114 -5.95 -12.74 -3.65
C ASP A 114 -6.86 -11.51 -3.77
N LEU A 115 -6.43 -10.40 -3.20
CA LEU A 115 -7.15 -9.14 -3.23
C LEU A 115 -6.15 -7.99 -3.07
N ILE A 116 -6.37 -6.90 -3.81
CA ILE A 116 -5.58 -5.68 -3.66
C ILE A 116 -6.48 -4.57 -3.11
N ILE A 117 -6.00 -3.85 -2.11
CA ILE A 117 -6.70 -2.67 -1.57
C ILE A 117 -5.89 -1.44 -1.94
N VAL A 118 -6.53 -0.48 -2.59
CA VAL A 118 -5.95 0.81 -2.94
C VAL A 118 -6.87 1.93 -2.49
N GLY A 119 -6.32 3.10 -2.23
CA GLY A 119 -7.09 4.26 -1.81
C GLY A 119 -7.09 5.38 -2.82
N GLY A 120 -7.99 6.32 -2.66
CA GLY A 120 -8.06 7.50 -3.46
C GLY A 120 -9.17 8.44 -3.01
N ARG A 121 -9.28 9.57 -3.70
CA ARG A 121 -10.30 10.56 -3.38
C ARG A 121 -11.66 10.12 -3.86
N LYS A 122 -12.69 10.53 -3.13
CA LYS A 122 -14.07 10.23 -3.44
C LYS A 122 -14.53 10.90 -4.73
N ARG A 123 -14.30 12.23 -4.86
CA ARG A 123 -14.75 13.03 -6.00
C ARG A 123 -13.86 14.24 -6.23
N SER A 124 -13.86 14.73 -7.48
CA SER A 124 -13.23 16.00 -7.80
C SER A 124 -14.10 17.16 -7.31
N PRO A 125 -13.55 18.40 -7.25
CA PRO A 125 -14.36 19.58 -6.95
C PRO A 125 -15.51 19.78 -7.92
N ALA A 126 -15.43 19.24 -9.13
CA ALA A 126 -16.51 19.32 -10.11
C ALA A 126 -17.60 18.26 -9.91
N GLY A 127 -17.51 17.45 -8.87
CA GLY A 127 -18.51 16.43 -8.55
C GLY A 127 -18.39 15.14 -9.34
N LYS A 128 -17.37 15.00 -10.17
CA LYS A 128 -17.13 13.77 -10.94
C LYS A 128 -16.30 12.79 -10.10
N ALA A 129 -16.56 11.50 -10.27
CA ALA A 129 -15.72 10.47 -9.64
C ALA A 129 -14.32 10.56 -10.21
N VAL A 130 -13.32 10.61 -9.31
CA VAL A 130 -11.92 10.70 -9.71
C VAL A 130 -11.16 9.56 -9.05
N PHE A 131 -10.60 8.70 -9.89
CA PHE A 131 -9.64 7.70 -9.46
C PHE A 131 -8.27 8.23 -9.81
N GLY A 132 -7.34 8.20 -8.87
CA GLY A 132 -5.95 8.53 -9.19
C GLY A 132 -5.41 7.59 -10.27
N SER A 133 -4.39 8.04 -10.99
CA SER A 133 -3.81 7.24 -12.08
C SER A 133 -3.36 5.87 -11.60
N THR A 134 -2.76 5.80 -10.40
CA THR A 134 -2.31 4.54 -9.82
C THR A 134 -3.47 3.59 -9.55
N ALA A 135 -4.54 4.08 -8.88
CA ALA A 135 -5.69 3.26 -8.58
C ALA A 135 -6.38 2.76 -9.86
N GLN A 136 -6.51 3.63 -10.84
CA GLN A 136 -7.12 3.26 -12.13
C GLN A 136 -6.31 2.17 -12.83
N GLU A 137 -5.00 2.33 -12.87
CA GLU A 137 -4.12 1.35 -13.50
C GLU A 137 -4.21 -0.01 -12.80
N VAL A 138 -4.20 -0.01 -11.48
CA VAL A 138 -4.33 -1.25 -10.69
C VAL A 138 -5.67 -1.91 -10.96
N MET A 139 -6.77 -1.15 -10.95
CA MET A 139 -8.10 -1.71 -11.18
C MET A 139 -8.24 -2.32 -12.58
N LEU A 140 -7.62 -1.71 -13.58
CA LEU A 140 -7.74 -2.18 -14.96
C LEU A 140 -6.84 -3.37 -15.29
N ASN A 141 -5.72 -3.53 -14.59
CA ASN A 141 -4.70 -4.51 -14.95
C ASN A 141 -4.41 -5.56 -13.87
N SER A 142 -5.08 -5.51 -12.74
CA SER A 142 -4.86 -6.44 -11.63
C SER A 142 -5.25 -7.86 -12.02
N PRO A 143 -4.45 -8.87 -11.62
CA PRO A 143 -4.82 -10.28 -11.82
C PRO A 143 -5.86 -10.77 -10.81
N CYS A 144 -6.19 -9.98 -9.80
CA CYS A 144 -7.14 -10.35 -8.75
C CYS A 144 -8.10 -9.19 -8.48
N PRO A 145 -9.18 -9.42 -7.69
CA PRO A 145 -10.11 -8.34 -7.33
C PRO A 145 -9.42 -7.17 -6.63
N VAL A 146 -9.93 -5.98 -6.84
CA VAL A 146 -9.40 -4.74 -6.26
C VAL A 146 -10.51 -4.05 -5.49
N THR A 147 -10.22 -3.69 -4.25
CA THR A 147 -11.11 -2.88 -3.42
C THR A 147 -10.58 -1.46 -3.38
N PHE A 148 -11.42 -0.50 -3.73
CA PHE A 148 -11.06 0.91 -3.72
C PHE A 148 -11.62 1.57 -2.47
N VAL A 149 -10.74 2.14 -1.63
CA VAL A 149 -11.14 2.83 -0.39
C VAL A 149 -11.13 4.33 -0.65
N ARG A 150 -12.29 4.94 -0.58
CA ARG A 150 -12.45 6.36 -0.84
C ARG A 150 -12.29 7.17 0.43
N SER A 151 -11.64 8.32 0.30
CA SER A 151 -11.60 9.32 1.36
C SER A 151 -12.49 10.50 0.99
N ASP A 152 -13.01 11.16 1.98
CA ASP A 152 -13.80 12.37 1.81
C ASP A 152 -12.93 13.60 1.59
#